data_95af6d1e4d4c14080ac5af5d6d95cd0c
#
_entry.id   95af6d1e4d4c14080ac5af5d6d95cd0c
#
_cell.length_a   1.000
_cell.length_b   1.000
_cell.length_c   1.000
_cell.angle_alpha   90.00
_cell.angle_beta   90.00
_cell.angle_gamma   90.00
#
_symmetry.space_group_name_H-M   'P 1'
#
loop_
_entity.id
_entity.type
_entity.pdbx_description
1 polymer ?
#
loop_
_entity_poly.entity_id
_entity_poly.type
_entity_poly.pdbx_seq_one_letter_code
_entity_poly.pdbx_strand_id
1 'polypeptide(L)'
;TQGVSSAASDVYKRQDTEQRPALHTALRRPLGDKVEVDGVDIIPEVQRVLQQMTELVGRIHNGLWRGYTEKPITDVVNIGIGGSFLGPQLVSEALLPFAQRGVRCHYLANIDGSEFHELVAKLRAETTLFIVSSKSFGTLETLKNAQAARGWYLAQGGSEAELYRHFIAVSSNREAAVGFGIREENIFPMWDWVGVRCHYLANIDGSEFHEL
;
A
#
# COMPACT_ATOMS: atom_id res chain seq x y z
N THR A 1 25.54 22.11 -0.09
CA THR A 1 24.25 21.37 -0.02
C THR A 1 23.25 21.78 -1.09
N GLN A 2 23.41 22.94 -1.76
CA GLN A 2 22.51 23.37 -2.85
C GLN A 2 22.73 22.63 -4.19
N GLY A 3 23.87 21.97 -4.39
CA GLY A 3 24.21 21.32 -5.67
C GLY A 3 23.55 19.97 -5.94
N VAL A 4 23.01 19.29 -4.91
CA VAL A 4 22.42 17.95 -5.07
C VAL A 4 20.96 18.02 -5.55
N SER A 5 20.25 19.06 -5.20
CA SER A 5 18.85 19.28 -5.56
C SER A 5 18.67 19.58 -7.07
N SER A 6 19.54 20.40 -7.66
CA SER A 6 19.45 20.74 -9.09
C SER A 6 19.87 19.58 -10.00
N ALA A 7 20.88 18.80 -9.60
CA ALA A 7 21.32 17.63 -10.37
C ALA A 7 20.28 16.51 -10.37
N ALA A 8 19.59 16.27 -9.24
CA ALA A 8 18.51 15.30 -9.19
C ALA A 8 17.33 15.72 -10.06
N SER A 9 16.96 17.01 -10.07
CA SER A 9 15.88 17.52 -10.93
C SER A 9 16.17 17.37 -12.41
N ASP A 10 17.43 17.54 -12.86
CA ASP A 10 17.81 17.38 -14.26
C ASP A 10 17.88 15.93 -14.73
N VAL A 11 18.22 15.01 -13.84
CA VAL A 11 18.28 13.57 -14.19
C VAL A 11 16.89 12.98 -14.41
N TYR A 12 15.90 13.37 -13.64
CA TYR A 12 14.56 12.79 -13.79
C TYR A 12 13.76 13.39 -14.96
N LYS A 13 14.01 14.65 -15.34
CA LYS A 13 13.38 15.26 -16.52
C LYS A 13 13.80 14.58 -17.84
N ARG A 14 14.82 13.73 -17.81
CA ARG A 14 15.38 13.02 -18.96
C ARG A 14 14.87 11.60 -19.15
N GLN A 15 13.83 11.16 -18.42
CA GLN A 15 13.25 9.84 -18.65
C GLN A 15 12.38 9.87 -19.92
N ASP A 16 12.96 9.41 -21.03
CA ASP A 16 12.30 9.37 -22.35
C ASP A 16 11.02 8.55 -22.40
N THR A 17 10.80 7.63 -21.43
CA THR A 17 9.67 6.70 -21.44
C THR A 17 8.46 7.15 -20.63
N GLU A 18 8.64 7.92 -19.55
CA GLU A 18 7.53 8.30 -18.68
C GLU A 18 7.38 9.80 -18.47
N GLN A 19 8.42 10.59 -18.83
CA GLN A 19 8.50 12.04 -18.66
C GLN A 19 8.09 12.55 -17.27
N ARG A 20 8.38 11.75 -16.23
CA ARG A 20 8.01 11.99 -14.84
C ARG A 20 9.24 12.05 -13.95
N PRO A 21 9.21 12.80 -12.85
CA PRO A 21 10.23 12.75 -11.83
C PRO A 21 10.41 11.33 -11.27
N ALA A 22 11.65 10.91 -11.05
CA ALA A 22 11.97 9.67 -10.32
C ALA A 22 12.60 10.03 -8.97
N LEU A 23 11.77 10.47 -8.03
CA LEU A 23 12.19 10.97 -6.71
C LEU A 23 11.80 10.01 -5.57
N HIS A 24 11.70 8.71 -5.86
CA HIS A 24 11.38 7.70 -4.84
C HIS A 24 12.30 7.76 -3.60
N THR A 25 13.53 8.26 -3.73
CA THR A 25 14.44 8.48 -2.61
C THR A 25 13.96 9.57 -1.64
N ALA A 26 13.01 10.42 -2.05
CA ALA A 26 12.41 11.42 -1.17
C ALA A 26 11.58 10.77 -0.06
N LEU A 27 11.05 9.56 -0.28
CA LEU A 27 10.33 8.79 0.73
C LEU A 27 11.22 8.42 1.96
N ARG A 28 12.54 8.44 1.78
CA ARG A 28 13.53 8.09 2.82
C ARG A 28 14.27 9.29 3.40
N ARG A 29 13.82 10.50 3.09
CA ARG A 29 14.45 11.70 3.61
C ARG A 29 13.96 11.99 5.03
N PRO A 30 14.90 12.32 5.94
CA PRO A 30 14.54 12.69 7.29
C PRO A 30 13.67 13.95 7.33
N LEU A 31 12.94 14.09 8.42
CA LEU A 31 12.21 15.33 8.72
C LEU A 31 13.20 16.49 8.83
N GLY A 32 12.92 17.58 8.11
CA GLY A 32 13.79 18.76 8.04
C GLY A 32 14.63 18.85 6.76
N ASP A 33 14.73 17.78 5.97
CA ASP A 33 15.23 17.86 4.60
C ASP A 33 14.21 18.60 3.73
N LYS A 34 14.69 19.07 2.57
CA LYS A 34 13.84 19.73 1.59
C LYS A 34 14.05 19.10 0.23
N VAL A 35 12.95 18.70 -0.41
CA VAL A 35 12.93 18.24 -1.82
C VAL A 35 11.78 18.96 -2.51
N GLU A 36 12.10 19.73 -3.55
CA GLU A 36 11.10 20.49 -4.29
C GLU A 36 10.69 19.77 -5.58
N VAL A 37 9.39 19.69 -5.81
CA VAL A 37 8.76 19.30 -7.07
C VAL A 37 7.84 20.45 -7.49
N ASP A 38 8.09 21.02 -8.66
CA ASP A 38 7.35 22.17 -9.20
C ASP A 38 7.23 23.34 -8.19
N GLY A 39 8.30 23.59 -7.43
CA GLY A 39 8.38 24.67 -6.44
C GLY A 39 7.71 24.37 -5.09
N VAL A 40 7.19 23.16 -4.89
CA VAL A 40 6.56 22.72 -3.65
C VAL A 40 7.48 21.74 -2.93
N ASP A 41 7.74 21.98 -1.63
CA ASP A 41 8.47 21.02 -0.81
C ASP A 41 7.56 19.83 -0.49
N ILE A 42 7.96 18.63 -0.94
CA ILE A 42 7.17 17.40 -0.81
C ILE A 42 7.43 16.65 0.49
N ILE A 43 8.49 16.98 1.24
CA ILE A 43 8.86 16.22 2.44
C ILE A 43 7.79 16.28 3.54
N PRO A 44 7.13 17.41 3.83
CA PRO A 44 6.09 17.46 4.85
C PRO A 44 4.91 16.52 4.54
N GLU A 45 4.53 16.39 3.27
CA GLU A 45 3.45 15.50 2.86
C GLU A 45 3.87 14.02 2.98
N VAL A 46 5.08 13.69 2.57
CA VAL A 46 5.65 12.35 2.75
C VAL A 46 5.61 11.95 4.22
N GLN A 47 6.13 12.81 5.10
CA GLN A 47 6.16 12.52 6.54
C GLN A 47 4.77 12.36 7.14
N ARG A 48 3.79 13.13 6.68
CA ARG A 48 2.39 12.98 7.10
C ARG A 48 1.84 11.59 6.73
N VAL A 49 2.15 11.10 5.52
CA VAL A 49 1.69 9.77 5.08
C VAL A 49 2.39 8.66 5.85
N LEU A 50 3.69 8.78 6.10
CA LEU A 50 4.43 7.82 6.92
C LEU A 50 3.85 7.76 8.35
N GLN A 51 3.53 8.90 8.95
CA GLN A 51 2.86 8.94 10.25
C GLN A 51 1.48 8.25 10.20
N GLN A 52 0.68 8.48 9.16
CA GLN A 52 -0.61 7.81 8.98
C GLN A 52 -0.45 6.28 8.89
N MET A 53 0.61 5.80 8.21
CA MET A 53 0.94 4.37 8.15
C MET A 53 1.31 3.83 9.54
N THR A 54 2.18 4.52 10.29
CA THR A 54 2.57 4.15 11.66
C THR A 54 1.35 4.02 12.58
N GLU A 55 0.43 4.97 12.49
CA GLU A 55 -0.81 4.94 13.28
C GLU A 55 -1.68 3.74 12.91
N LEU A 56 -1.82 3.43 11.62
CA LEU A 56 -2.57 2.25 11.17
C LEU A 56 -1.94 0.96 11.69
N VAL A 57 -0.64 0.79 11.51
CA VAL A 57 0.12 -0.39 11.98
C VAL A 57 -0.03 -0.54 13.49
N GLY A 58 0.17 0.53 14.25
CA GLY A 58 -0.02 0.51 15.70
C GLY A 58 -1.44 0.12 16.12
N ARG A 59 -2.47 0.55 15.39
CA ARG A 59 -3.85 0.14 15.66
C ARG A 59 -4.10 -1.33 15.37
N ILE A 60 -3.48 -1.89 14.31
CA ILE A 60 -3.60 -3.31 13.97
C ILE A 60 -2.91 -4.15 15.04
N HIS A 61 -1.65 -3.86 15.38
CA HIS A 61 -0.88 -4.61 16.38
C HIS A 61 -1.51 -4.59 17.78
N ASN A 62 -2.07 -3.45 18.16
CA ASN A 62 -2.75 -3.32 19.47
C ASN A 62 -4.20 -3.86 19.46
N GLY A 63 -4.66 -4.48 18.37
CA GLY A 63 -6.01 -5.01 18.23
C GLY A 63 -7.11 -3.94 18.24
N LEU A 64 -6.76 -2.70 17.98
CA LEU A 64 -7.67 -1.54 17.93
C LEU A 64 -8.34 -1.40 16.56
N TRP A 65 -7.72 -1.93 15.51
CA TRP A 65 -8.36 -2.06 14.21
C TRP A 65 -9.15 -3.37 14.17
N ARG A 66 -10.46 -3.25 14.04
CA ARG A 66 -11.38 -4.38 14.18
C ARG A 66 -12.22 -4.56 12.92
N GLY A 67 -12.46 -5.82 12.56
CA GLY A 67 -13.36 -6.18 11.49
C GLY A 67 -14.83 -5.98 11.85
N TYR A 68 -15.73 -6.37 10.95
CA TYR A 68 -17.18 -6.17 11.08
C TYR A 68 -17.82 -6.91 12.28
N THR A 69 -17.16 -7.92 12.82
CA THR A 69 -17.59 -8.64 14.05
C THR A 69 -16.91 -8.15 15.32
N GLU A 70 -16.26 -6.99 15.28
CA GLU A 70 -15.46 -6.41 16.37
C GLU A 70 -14.25 -7.26 16.81
N LYS A 71 -13.87 -8.26 16.03
CA LYS A 71 -12.63 -9.03 16.25
C LYS A 71 -11.43 -8.28 15.69
N PRO A 72 -10.26 -8.35 16.33
CA PRO A 72 -9.04 -7.74 15.79
C PRO A 72 -8.61 -8.37 14.47
N ILE A 73 -7.95 -7.62 13.62
CA ILE A 73 -7.35 -8.13 12.38
C ILE A 73 -6.19 -9.05 12.73
N THR A 74 -6.15 -10.21 12.08
CA THR A 74 -5.09 -11.23 12.22
C THR A 74 -4.43 -11.56 10.89
N ASP A 75 -5.02 -11.15 9.79
CA ASP A 75 -4.54 -11.43 8.44
C ASP A 75 -4.59 -10.17 7.58
N VAL A 76 -3.48 -9.85 6.96
CA VAL A 76 -3.35 -8.74 6.00
C VAL A 76 -2.98 -9.31 4.64
N VAL A 77 -3.77 -9.00 3.63
CA VAL A 77 -3.57 -9.47 2.26
C VAL A 77 -3.21 -8.29 1.36
N ASN A 78 -1.98 -8.26 0.86
CA ASN A 78 -1.58 -7.28 -0.15
C ASN A 78 -1.97 -7.79 -1.55
N ILE A 79 -2.80 -7.02 -2.24
CA ILE A 79 -3.22 -7.26 -3.61
C ILE A 79 -2.48 -6.28 -4.51
N GLY A 80 -1.54 -6.76 -5.30
CA GLY A 80 -0.74 -5.93 -6.19
C GLY A 80 0.03 -6.78 -7.19
N ILE A 81 0.64 -6.17 -8.20
CA ILE A 81 1.44 -6.86 -9.22
C ILE A 81 2.78 -6.15 -9.43
N GLY A 82 3.79 -6.85 -9.88
CA GLY A 82 5.11 -6.29 -10.12
C GLY A 82 5.72 -5.68 -8.87
N GLY A 83 6.09 -4.40 -8.91
CA GLY A 83 6.67 -3.68 -7.78
C GLY A 83 5.73 -3.55 -6.57
N SER A 84 4.43 -3.54 -6.81
CA SER A 84 3.42 -3.51 -5.74
C SER A 84 3.20 -4.87 -5.04
N PHE A 85 3.89 -5.91 -5.49
CA PHE A 85 3.86 -7.26 -4.92
C PHE A 85 5.25 -7.70 -4.46
N LEU A 86 6.25 -7.65 -5.36
CA LEU A 86 7.57 -8.25 -5.11
C LEU A 86 8.32 -7.59 -3.96
N GLY A 87 8.23 -6.25 -3.85
CA GLY A 87 8.88 -5.51 -2.77
C GLY A 87 8.32 -5.88 -1.39
N PRO A 88 7.02 -5.69 -1.16
CA PRO A 88 6.38 -6.05 0.08
C PRO A 88 6.59 -7.51 0.48
N GLN A 89 6.46 -8.45 -0.47
CA GLN A 89 6.71 -9.87 -0.20
C GLN A 89 8.15 -10.12 0.22
N LEU A 90 9.13 -9.60 -0.53
CA LEU A 90 10.55 -9.77 -0.21
C LEU A 90 10.88 -9.32 1.20
N VAL A 91 10.41 -8.14 1.57
CA VAL A 91 10.70 -7.56 2.89
C VAL A 91 10.05 -8.38 4.00
N SER A 92 8.79 -8.76 3.85
CA SER A 92 8.08 -9.57 4.85
C SER A 92 8.72 -10.94 5.04
N GLU A 93 9.13 -11.60 3.95
CA GLU A 93 9.82 -12.89 4.03
C GLU A 93 11.21 -12.77 4.66
N ALA A 94 11.98 -11.74 4.28
CA ALA A 94 13.31 -11.50 4.82
C ALA A 94 13.29 -11.16 6.32
N LEU A 95 12.29 -10.44 6.77
CA LEU A 95 12.14 -10.00 8.16
C LEU A 95 11.25 -10.91 9.02
N LEU A 96 10.75 -11.99 8.46
CA LEU A 96 9.87 -12.93 9.18
C LEU A 96 10.42 -13.38 10.56
N PRO A 97 11.75 -13.62 10.75
CA PRO A 97 12.29 -13.96 12.06
C PRO A 97 12.13 -12.85 13.11
N PHE A 98 11.94 -11.60 12.70
CA PHE A 98 11.80 -10.43 13.55
C PHE A 98 10.35 -9.95 13.67
N ALA A 99 9.43 -10.56 12.92
CA ALA A 99 8.02 -10.16 12.89
C ALA A 99 7.36 -10.33 14.26
N GLN A 100 6.55 -9.37 14.65
CA GLN A 100 5.72 -9.48 15.83
C GLN A 100 4.65 -10.57 15.62
N ARG A 101 4.37 -11.31 16.68
CA ARG A 101 3.34 -12.36 16.63
C ARG A 101 1.95 -11.76 16.65
N GLY A 102 1.04 -12.32 15.87
CA GLY A 102 -0.38 -12.00 15.93
C GLY A 102 -0.99 -11.57 14.61
N VAL A 103 -0.20 -11.05 13.68
CA VAL A 103 -0.65 -10.68 12.33
C VAL A 103 0.13 -11.48 11.29
N ARG A 104 -0.57 -11.99 10.29
CA ARG A 104 0.02 -12.75 9.16
C ARG A 104 -0.14 -11.96 7.88
N CYS A 105 0.94 -11.83 7.12
CA CYS A 105 0.94 -11.19 5.82
C CYS A 105 0.77 -12.22 4.72
N HIS A 106 -0.07 -11.90 3.74
CA HIS A 106 -0.35 -12.70 2.56
C HIS A 106 -0.25 -11.83 1.32
N TYR A 107 0.05 -12.42 0.19
CA TYR A 107 0.30 -11.72 -1.06
C TYR A 107 -0.52 -12.35 -2.17
N LEU A 108 -1.16 -11.53 -2.99
CA LEU A 108 -1.97 -11.94 -4.13
C LEU A 108 -1.61 -11.10 -5.35
N ALA A 109 -1.00 -11.71 -6.35
CA ALA A 109 -0.54 -11.02 -7.56
C ALA A 109 -1.18 -11.56 -8.83
N ASN A 110 -1.32 -12.88 -8.94
CA ASN A 110 -1.80 -13.53 -10.15
C ASN A 110 -3.32 -13.33 -10.30
N ILE A 111 -3.77 -13.17 -11.55
CA ILE A 111 -5.21 -13.12 -11.90
C ILE A 111 -5.86 -14.52 -11.86
N ASP A 112 -5.07 -15.57 -11.73
CA ASP A 112 -5.58 -16.92 -11.63
C ASP A 112 -6.42 -17.11 -10.36
N GLY A 113 -7.67 -17.46 -10.55
CA GLY A 113 -8.63 -17.67 -9.47
C GLY A 113 -8.24 -18.79 -8.50
N SER A 114 -7.39 -19.73 -8.88
CA SER A 114 -6.94 -20.82 -8.01
C SER A 114 -6.12 -20.28 -6.83
N GLU A 115 -5.19 -19.35 -7.08
CA GLU A 115 -4.38 -18.70 -6.04
C GLU A 115 -5.27 -17.98 -5.03
N PHE A 116 -6.27 -17.23 -5.52
CA PHE A 116 -7.23 -16.56 -4.67
C PHE A 116 -8.03 -17.57 -3.81
N HIS A 117 -8.54 -18.64 -4.42
CA HIS A 117 -9.33 -19.65 -3.70
C HIS A 117 -8.51 -20.37 -2.63
N GLU A 118 -7.26 -20.72 -2.92
CA GLU A 118 -6.36 -21.35 -1.95
C GLU A 118 -6.03 -20.41 -0.79
N LEU A 119 -5.89 -19.13 -1.07
CA LEU A 119 -5.63 -18.12 -0.05
C LEU A 119 -6.84 -17.98 0.88
N VAL A 120 -8.03 -17.67 0.33
CA VAL A 120 -9.21 -17.38 1.16
C VAL A 120 -9.73 -18.59 1.93
N ALA A 121 -9.40 -19.80 1.50
CA ALA A 121 -9.71 -21.03 2.25
C ALA A 121 -9.02 -21.08 3.63
N LYS A 122 -7.95 -20.32 3.82
CA LYS A 122 -7.17 -20.24 5.08
C LYS A 122 -7.52 -19.01 5.92
N LEU A 123 -8.37 -18.12 5.41
CA LEU A 123 -8.68 -16.83 6.00
C LEU A 123 -10.09 -16.81 6.58
N ARG A 124 -10.31 -15.86 7.50
CA ARG A 124 -11.61 -15.48 8.01
C ARG A 124 -11.91 -14.06 7.60
N ALA A 125 -12.99 -13.82 6.88
CA ALA A 125 -13.34 -12.49 6.40
C ALA A 125 -13.42 -11.45 7.53
N GLU A 126 -13.94 -11.85 8.68
CA GLU A 126 -14.11 -11.00 9.85
C GLU A 126 -12.80 -10.50 10.49
N THR A 127 -11.65 -11.11 10.17
CA THR A 127 -10.33 -10.74 10.72
C THR A 127 -9.31 -10.47 9.64
N THR A 128 -9.74 -10.30 8.38
CA THR A 128 -8.86 -10.06 7.24
C THR A 128 -8.96 -8.61 6.76
N LEU A 129 -7.81 -7.97 6.56
CA LEU A 129 -7.66 -6.65 5.94
C LEU A 129 -7.00 -6.81 4.57
N PHE A 130 -7.57 -6.20 3.54
CA PHE A 130 -7.02 -6.18 2.19
C PHE A 130 -6.39 -4.82 1.90
N ILE A 131 -5.15 -4.83 1.39
CA ILE A 131 -4.43 -3.66 0.89
C ILE A 131 -4.44 -3.73 -0.63
N VAL A 132 -5.14 -2.82 -1.30
CA VAL A 132 -5.15 -2.72 -2.76
C VAL A 132 -4.03 -1.79 -3.21
N SER A 133 -2.93 -2.36 -3.65
CA SER A 133 -1.71 -1.65 -4.03
C SER A 133 -1.64 -1.47 -5.54
N SER A 134 -2.04 -0.30 -6.04
CA SER A 134 -1.97 0.03 -7.47
C SER A 134 -1.87 1.54 -7.68
N LYS A 135 -0.78 2.02 -8.27
CA LYS A 135 -0.58 3.47 -8.50
C LYS A 135 -1.74 4.09 -9.25
N SER A 136 -2.15 3.50 -10.37
CA SER A 136 -3.26 4.01 -11.20
C SER A 136 -4.64 3.59 -10.70
N PHE A 137 -4.72 2.65 -9.77
CA PHE A 137 -5.94 1.94 -9.39
C PHE A 137 -6.71 1.39 -10.62
N GLY A 138 -5.95 1.03 -11.68
CA GLY A 138 -6.48 0.61 -12.97
C GLY A 138 -5.85 -0.68 -13.53
N THR A 139 -4.87 -1.28 -12.81
CA THR A 139 -4.22 -2.52 -13.23
C THR A 139 -5.23 -3.66 -13.17
N LEU A 140 -5.47 -4.32 -14.31
CA LEU A 140 -6.54 -5.29 -14.48
C LEU A 140 -6.50 -6.41 -13.45
N GLU A 141 -5.34 -7.03 -13.26
CA GLU A 141 -5.14 -8.15 -12.35
C GLU A 141 -5.43 -7.71 -10.90
N THR A 142 -4.90 -6.57 -10.49
CA THR A 142 -5.12 -6.02 -9.15
C THR A 142 -6.62 -5.74 -8.92
N LEU A 143 -7.30 -5.12 -9.88
CA LEU A 143 -8.72 -4.82 -9.74
C LEU A 143 -9.59 -6.09 -9.72
N LYS A 144 -9.26 -7.09 -10.54
CA LYS A 144 -10.01 -8.36 -10.56
C LYS A 144 -9.85 -9.10 -9.23
N ASN A 145 -8.63 -9.15 -8.69
CA ASN A 145 -8.38 -9.74 -7.38
C ASN A 145 -9.07 -8.95 -6.24
N ALA A 146 -9.04 -7.62 -6.30
CA ALA A 146 -9.74 -6.79 -5.32
C ALA A 146 -11.27 -6.99 -5.38
N GLN A 147 -11.84 -7.10 -6.59
CA GLN A 147 -13.26 -7.42 -6.79
C GLN A 147 -13.62 -8.81 -6.25
N ALA A 148 -12.76 -9.81 -6.49
CA ALA A 148 -12.95 -11.16 -5.96
C ALA A 148 -12.90 -11.16 -4.43
N ALA A 149 -11.94 -10.45 -3.83
CA ALA A 149 -11.82 -10.27 -2.38
C ALA A 149 -13.06 -9.60 -1.77
N ARG A 150 -13.57 -8.53 -2.42
CA ARG A 150 -14.81 -7.86 -2.00
C ARG A 150 -16.03 -8.79 -2.09
N GLY A 151 -16.17 -9.53 -3.19
CA GLY A 151 -17.23 -10.51 -3.35
C GLY A 151 -17.18 -11.61 -2.28
N TRP A 152 -15.99 -12.12 -2.00
CA TRP A 152 -15.78 -13.09 -0.93
C TRP A 152 -16.13 -12.52 0.45
N TYR A 153 -15.67 -11.31 0.77
CA TYR A 153 -15.99 -10.63 2.01
C TYR A 153 -17.50 -10.48 2.23
N LEU A 154 -18.23 -10.05 1.20
CA LEU A 154 -19.68 -9.91 1.25
C LEU A 154 -20.38 -11.27 1.42
N ALA A 155 -19.92 -12.31 0.70
CA ALA A 155 -20.47 -13.66 0.80
C ALA A 155 -20.25 -14.30 2.19
N GLN A 156 -19.25 -13.84 2.95
CA GLN A 156 -18.95 -14.28 4.32
C GLN A 156 -19.70 -13.48 5.41
N GLY A 157 -20.66 -12.63 5.03
CA GLY A 157 -21.48 -11.86 5.95
C GLY A 157 -21.01 -10.44 6.23
N GLY A 158 -19.98 -9.97 5.53
CA GLY A 158 -19.61 -8.56 5.53
C GLY A 158 -20.66 -7.69 4.84
N SER A 159 -20.65 -6.40 5.10
CA SER A 159 -21.55 -5.43 4.47
C SER A 159 -20.80 -4.31 3.77
N GLU A 160 -21.42 -3.69 2.76
CA GLU A 160 -20.88 -2.52 2.09
C GLU A 160 -20.61 -1.36 3.05
N ALA A 161 -21.45 -1.20 4.05
CA ALA A 161 -21.32 -0.14 5.05
C ALA A 161 -20.04 -0.28 5.91
N GLU A 162 -19.53 -1.50 6.08
CA GLU A 162 -18.35 -1.81 6.88
C GLU A 162 -17.12 -2.20 6.06
N LEU A 163 -17.19 -2.05 4.73
CA LEU A 163 -16.08 -2.34 3.81
C LEU A 163 -14.80 -1.59 4.23
N TYR A 164 -14.94 -0.39 4.79
CA TYR A 164 -13.83 0.43 5.25
C TYR A 164 -12.97 -0.20 6.36
N ARG A 165 -13.50 -1.18 7.07
CA ARG A 165 -12.78 -1.93 8.10
C ARG A 165 -11.87 -3.01 7.50
N HIS A 166 -12.12 -3.35 6.24
CA HIS A 166 -11.50 -4.49 5.57
C HIS A 166 -10.75 -4.14 4.28
N PHE A 167 -10.85 -2.90 3.83
CA PHE A 167 -10.16 -2.47 2.61
C PHE A 167 -9.49 -1.12 2.80
N ILE A 168 -8.21 -1.08 2.44
CA ILE A 168 -7.41 0.13 2.31
C ILE A 168 -6.76 0.18 0.92
N ALA A 169 -6.29 1.33 0.48
CA ALA A 169 -5.62 1.49 -0.80
C ALA A 169 -4.28 2.18 -0.66
N VAL A 170 -3.31 1.77 -1.48
CA VAL A 170 -2.08 2.51 -1.76
C VAL A 170 -2.15 2.93 -3.23
N SER A 171 -2.45 4.19 -3.50
CA SER A 171 -2.72 4.66 -4.86
C SER A 171 -2.54 6.16 -5.05
N SER A 172 -2.23 6.59 -6.29
CA SER A 172 -2.33 7.99 -6.70
C SER A 172 -3.73 8.35 -7.24
N ASN A 173 -4.55 7.36 -7.56
CA ASN A 173 -5.90 7.54 -8.09
C ASN A 173 -6.96 7.42 -6.98
N ARG A 174 -7.11 8.52 -6.23
CA ARG A 174 -8.05 8.60 -5.11
C ARG A 174 -9.50 8.40 -5.55
N GLU A 175 -9.89 8.99 -6.67
CA GLU A 175 -11.25 8.89 -7.19
C GLU A 175 -11.65 7.45 -7.49
N ALA A 176 -10.78 6.69 -8.17
CA ALA A 176 -11.03 5.29 -8.47
C ALA A 176 -11.09 4.42 -7.19
N ALA A 177 -10.24 4.70 -6.20
CA ALA A 177 -10.25 3.98 -4.92
C ALA A 177 -11.55 4.25 -4.14
N VAL A 178 -12.01 5.50 -4.10
CA VAL A 178 -13.30 5.87 -3.50
C VAL A 178 -14.46 5.22 -4.26
N GLY A 179 -14.41 5.23 -5.61
CA GLY A 179 -15.41 4.55 -6.45
C GLY A 179 -15.48 3.04 -6.24
N PHE A 180 -14.40 2.40 -5.81
CA PHE A 180 -14.39 1.00 -5.40
C PHE A 180 -15.10 0.76 -4.04
N GLY A 181 -15.23 1.79 -3.21
CA GLY A 181 -15.83 1.74 -1.88
C GLY A 181 -14.84 1.91 -0.73
N ILE A 182 -13.58 2.25 -1.01
CA ILE A 182 -12.58 2.54 0.03
C ILE A 182 -12.78 3.96 0.52
N ARG A 183 -12.85 4.16 1.84
CA ARG A 183 -12.98 5.48 2.44
C ARG A 183 -11.70 6.31 2.26
N GLU A 184 -11.84 7.60 2.14
CA GLU A 184 -10.73 8.53 1.92
C GLU A 184 -9.63 8.43 2.99
N GLU A 185 -10.00 8.26 4.24
CA GLU A 185 -9.07 8.10 5.36
C GLU A 185 -8.24 6.80 5.28
N ASN A 186 -8.69 5.84 4.47
CA ASN A 186 -8.04 4.55 4.25
C ASN A 186 -7.23 4.52 2.94
N ILE A 187 -7.03 5.66 2.30
CA ILE A 187 -6.22 5.79 1.09
C ILE A 187 -4.88 6.41 1.46
N PHE A 188 -3.81 5.63 1.25
CA PHE A 188 -2.44 6.06 1.38
C PHE A 188 -1.96 6.56 0.02
N PRO A 189 -1.72 7.86 -0.14
CA PRO A 189 -1.40 8.44 -1.44
C PRO A 189 -0.01 8.00 -1.91
N MET A 190 0.10 7.79 -3.22
CA MET A 190 1.35 7.74 -3.95
C MET A 190 1.42 8.97 -4.86
N TRP A 191 2.61 9.44 -5.15
CA TRP A 191 2.83 10.62 -5.97
C TRP A 191 3.32 10.26 -7.38
N ASP A 192 3.12 11.14 -8.33
CA ASP A 192 3.56 10.94 -9.71
C ASP A 192 5.07 10.80 -9.84
N TRP A 193 5.81 11.48 -8.97
CA TRP A 193 7.27 11.41 -8.91
C TRP A 193 7.80 10.09 -8.30
N VAL A 194 6.94 9.22 -7.78
CA VAL A 194 7.28 7.83 -7.49
C VAL A 194 7.18 7.06 -8.79
N GLY A 195 8.30 6.79 -9.44
CA GLY A 195 8.35 6.15 -10.76
C GLY A 195 7.77 4.73 -10.75
N VAL A 196 7.08 4.36 -11.84
CA VAL A 196 6.43 3.05 -11.96
C VAL A 196 7.43 1.89 -11.85
N ARG A 197 8.63 2.03 -12.41
CA ARG A 197 9.70 1.03 -12.31
C ARG A 197 10.38 0.99 -10.95
N CYS A 198 10.21 2.01 -10.15
CA CYS A 198 10.77 2.13 -8.81
C CYS A 198 9.78 1.77 -7.70
N HIS A 199 8.55 1.33 -8.01
CA HIS A 199 7.58 0.87 -7.01
C HIS A 199 8.15 -0.21 -6.11
N TYR A 200 9.00 -1.06 -6.64
CA TYR A 200 9.73 -2.05 -5.88
C TYR A 200 10.48 -1.44 -4.69
N LEU A 201 11.26 -0.39 -4.96
CA LEU A 201 12.03 0.30 -3.92
C LEU A 201 11.18 1.22 -3.05
N ALA A 202 10.12 1.82 -3.60
CA ALA A 202 9.21 2.68 -2.86
C ALA A 202 8.36 1.89 -1.86
N ASN A 203 7.95 0.67 -2.23
CA ASN A 203 7.17 -0.20 -1.34
C ASN A 203 8.03 -0.94 -0.31
N ILE A 204 9.34 -1.07 -0.51
CA ILE A 204 10.25 -1.63 0.49
C ILE A 204 10.37 -0.71 1.70
N ASP A 205 10.13 0.58 1.52
CA ASP A 205 10.32 1.56 2.57
C ASP A 205 9.03 1.93 3.32
N GLY A 206 8.05 1.09 3.29
CA GLY A 206 7.15 1.05 4.41
C GLY A 206 7.92 0.54 5.63
N SER A 207 8.89 1.32 6.15
CA SER A 207 9.65 0.95 7.34
C SER A 207 8.75 0.60 8.53
N GLU A 208 7.52 0.99 8.46
CA GLU A 208 6.47 0.76 9.43
C GLU A 208 5.69 -0.53 9.15
N PHE A 209 5.72 -1.07 7.93
CA PHE A 209 5.28 -2.43 7.65
C PHE A 209 6.32 -3.49 8.05
N HIS A 210 7.52 -3.09 8.46
CA HIS A 210 8.52 -3.99 9.05
C HIS A 210 8.09 -4.51 10.42
N GLU A 211 7.15 -3.84 11.06
CA GLU A 211 6.60 -4.27 12.34
C GLU A 211 5.34 -5.15 12.18
N LEU A 212 4.83 -5.37 10.97
CA LEU A 212 3.83 -6.39 10.66
C LEU A 212 4.50 -7.72 10.42
#